data_a307bf956bc11efb22cef3f79917b26e
#
_entry.id   a307bf956bc11efb22cef3f79917b26e
#
_cell.length_a   1.000
_cell.length_b   1.000
_cell.length_c   1.000
_cell.angle_alpha   90.00
_cell.angle_beta   90.00
_cell.angle_gamma   90.00
#
_symmetry.space_group_name_H-M   'P 1'
#
loop_
_entity.id
_entity.type
_entity.pdbx_description
1 polymer ?
#
loop_
_entity_poly.entity_id
_entity_poly.type
_entity_poly.pdbx_seq_one_letter_code
_entity_poly.pdbx_strand_id
1 'polypeptide(L)'
;MALSRFVSLVDFGIVTVVAVAIFLPAREMHASNAIKGDEFAVALAEARTQARPGDGRAIEDFARKLGEAGMKDWAIEASVKMSERAKESPTRWRALIAASVAYIEKLEVVAALDYANRALAACESAREKGEGAACPTWEEIRMRLYQQHLDAGVKSGIDPRRDPQGFREAGESALRHIRLAPAQPAPPGTPPQGSGAGSAP
;
A
#
# COMPACT_ATOMS: atom_id res chain seq x y z
N MET A 1 -25.43 -60.98 6.17
CA MET A 1 -25.67 -59.99 7.26
C MET A 1 -24.66 -58.81 7.32
N ALA A 2 -23.57 -58.79 6.57
CA ALA A 2 -22.58 -57.70 6.61
C ALA A 2 -22.97 -56.47 5.77
N LEU A 3 -23.70 -56.63 4.67
CA LEU A 3 -24.10 -55.51 3.79
C LEU A 3 -25.07 -54.50 4.45
N SER A 4 -25.98 -54.98 5.31
CA SER A 4 -26.97 -54.10 5.94
C SER A 4 -26.35 -53.13 6.95
N ARG A 5 -25.21 -53.47 7.56
CA ARG A 5 -24.47 -52.58 8.47
C ARG A 5 -23.64 -51.53 7.74
N PHE A 6 -23.19 -51.83 6.52
CA PHE A 6 -22.44 -50.86 5.70
C PHE A 6 -23.36 -49.77 5.17
N VAL A 7 -24.55 -50.12 4.69
CA VAL A 7 -25.54 -49.15 4.22
C VAL A 7 -25.95 -48.21 5.35
N SER A 8 -26.18 -48.72 6.55
CA SER A 8 -26.52 -47.88 7.72
C SER A 8 -25.41 -46.91 8.14
N LEU A 9 -24.13 -47.24 7.97
CA LEU A 9 -23.01 -46.36 8.26
C LEU A 9 -22.88 -45.24 7.23
N VAL A 10 -23.10 -45.53 5.95
CA VAL A 10 -23.08 -44.54 4.86
C VAL A 10 -24.27 -43.59 4.99
N ASP A 11 -25.46 -44.08 5.27
CA ASP A 11 -26.67 -43.28 5.52
C ASP A 11 -26.50 -42.37 6.74
N PHE A 12 -25.93 -42.89 7.83
CA PHE A 12 -25.62 -42.09 9.01
C PHE A 12 -24.57 -41.00 8.70
N GLY A 13 -23.55 -41.31 7.92
CA GLY A 13 -22.55 -40.35 7.47
C GLY A 13 -23.16 -39.22 6.62
N ILE A 14 -24.02 -39.56 5.66
CA ILE A 14 -24.72 -38.59 4.84
C ILE A 14 -25.65 -37.71 5.66
N VAL A 15 -26.45 -38.27 6.55
CA VAL A 15 -27.35 -37.52 7.43
C VAL A 15 -26.56 -36.59 8.36
N THR A 16 -25.41 -37.05 8.87
CA THR A 16 -24.56 -36.20 9.71
C THR A 16 -23.96 -35.03 8.94
N VAL A 17 -23.46 -35.26 7.72
CA VAL A 17 -22.92 -34.19 6.85
C VAL A 17 -23.99 -33.17 6.48
N VAL A 18 -25.18 -33.63 6.12
CA VAL A 18 -26.31 -32.74 5.79
C VAL A 18 -26.78 -31.97 7.03
N ALA A 19 -26.87 -32.61 8.19
CA ALA A 19 -27.22 -31.95 9.44
C ALA A 19 -26.16 -30.90 9.83
N VAL A 20 -24.87 -31.22 9.73
CA VAL A 20 -23.78 -30.29 9.98
C VAL A 20 -23.84 -29.12 8.99
N ALA A 21 -24.14 -29.35 7.70
CA ALA A 21 -24.28 -28.30 6.71
C ALA A 21 -25.51 -27.40 6.96
N ILE A 22 -26.61 -27.95 7.53
CA ILE A 22 -27.82 -27.20 7.86
C ILE A 22 -27.68 -26.46 9.21
N PHE A 23 -27.00 -27.06 10.18
CA PHE A 23 -26.86 -26.51 11.54
C PHE A 23 -25.55 -25.77 11.79
N LEU A 24 -24.56 -25.84 10.88
CA LEU A 24 -23.54 -24.83 10.87
C LEU A 24 -24.27 -23.50 10.56
N PRO A 25 -24.31 -22.56 11.53
CA PRO A 25 -24.86 -21.26 11.20
C PRO A 25 -24.18 -20.83 9.92
N ALA A 26 -24.98 -20.37 8.96
CA ALA A 26 -24.48 -19.68 7.79
C ALA A 26 -23.78 -18.41 8.31
N ARG A 27 -22.68 -18.63 8.97
CA ARG A 27 -21.75 -17.62 9.38
C ARG A 27 -21.31 -17.03 8.07
N GLU A 28 -21.73 -15.79 7.83
CA GLU A 28 -21.14 -15.00 6.77
C GLU A 28 -21.86 -14.86 5.43
N MET A 29 -22.99 -15.43 5.20
CA MET A 29 -23.77 -14.99 4.03
C MET A 29 -24.40 -13.60 4.21
N HIS A 30 -24.33 -13.01 5.41
CA HIS A 30 -24.90 -11.68 5.66
C HIS A 30 -23.90 -10.53 5.45
N ALA A 31 -22.59 -10.81 5.35
CA ALA A 31 -21.60 -9.82 4.96
C ALA A 31 -21.58 -9.55 3.45
N SER A 32 -22.13 -10.46 2.65
CA SER A 32 -22.00 -10.42 1.19
C SER A 32 -22.87 -9.38 0.47
N ASN A 33 -23.82 -8.75 1.15
CA ASN A 33 -24.69 -7.77 0.48
C ASN A 33 -24.10 -6.35 0.40
N ALA A 34 -23.04 -6.05 1.14
CA ALA A 34 -22.39 -4.74 1.13
C ALA A 34 -21.18 -4.64 0.18
N ILE A 35 -20.66 -5.77 -0.32
CA ILE A 35 -19.37 -5.83 -1.03
C ILE A 35 -19.56 -6.28 -2.49
N LYS A 36 -20.65 -5.90 -3.12
CA LYS A 36 -20.90 -6.25 -4.53
C LYS A 36 -19.95 -5.49 -5.45
N GLY A 37 -18.91 -6.11 -5.89
CA GLY A 37 -17.94 -5.62 -6.89
C GLY A 37 -16.51 -5.53 -6.36
N ASP A 38 -16.30 -5.22 -5.09
CA ASP A 38 -14.96 -4.98 -4.54
C ASP A 38 -14.23 -6.28 -4.17
N GLU A 39 -14.95 -7.33 -3.77
CA GLU A 39 -14.36 -8.63 -3.43
C GLU A 39 -13.60 -9.25 -4.61
N PHE A 40 -14.18 -9.22 -5.80
CA PHE A 40 -13.53 -9.74 -6.99
C PHE A 40 -12.27 -8.92 -7.33
N ALA A 41 -12.34 -7.59 -7.19
CA ALA A 41 -11.21 -6.70 -7.41
C ALA A 41 -10.09 -6.96 -6.39
N VAL A 42 -10.43 -7.17 -5.12
CA VAL A 42 -9.49 -7.54 -4.06
C VAL A 42 -8.86 -8.90 -4.34
N ALA A 43 -9.66 -9.92 -4.64
CA ALA A 43 -9.16 -11.28 -4.94
C ALA A 43 -8.24 -11.30 -6.17
N LEU A 44 -8.57 -10.54 -7.22
CA LEU A 44 -7.73 -10.42 -8.40
C LEU A 44 -6.40 -9.70 -8.09
N ALA A 45 -6.44 -8.64 -7.30
CA ALA A 45 -5.25 -7.92 -6.88
C ALA A 45 -4.35 -8.80 -5.99
N GLU A 46 -4.95 -9.57 -5.07
CA GLU A 46 -4.24 -10.57 -4.25
C GLU A 46 -3.55 -11.62 -5.12
N ALA A 47 -4.27 -12.22 -6.07
CA ALA A 47 -3.71 -13.21 -6.99
C ALA A 47 -2.51 -12.65 -7.79
N ARG A 48 -2.55 -11.38 -8.19
CA ARG A 48 -1.43 -10.71 -8.86
C ARG A 48 -0.21 -10.57 -7.96
N THR A 49 -0.41 -10.24 -6.68
CA THR A 49 0.70 -10.14 -5.72
C THR A 49 1.30 -11.49 -5.39
N GLN A 50 0.49 -12.55 -5.33
CA GLN A 50 0.97 -13.92 -5.15
C GLN A 50 1.77 -14.41 -6.36
N ALA A 51 1.32 -14.07 -7.58
CA ALA A 51 2.03 -14.42 -8.81
C ALA A 51 3.35 -13.65 -8.99
N ARG A 52 3.47 -12.44 -8.38
CA ARG A 52 4.63 -11.56 -8.50
C ARG A 52 5.00 -10.94 -7.15
N PRO A 53 5.53 -11.69 -6.20
CA PRO A 53 5.74 -11.24 -4.82
C PRO A 53 6.75 -10.10 -4.67
N GLY A 54 7.58 -9.83 -5.70
CA GLY A 54 8.51 -8.68 -5.73
C GLY A 54 7.99 -7.47 -6.49
N ASP A 55 6.79 -7.53 -7.09
CA ASP A 55 6.21 -6.42 -7.85
C ASP A 55 5.53 -5.40 -6.90
N GLY A 56 6.23 -4.31 -6.60
CA GLY A 56 5.72 -3.27 -5.73
C GLY A 56 4.42 -2.61 -6.23
N ARG A 57 4.17 -2.60 -7.55
CA ARG A 57 2.91 -2.06 -8.11
C ARG A 57 1.73 -2.97 -7.80
N ALA A 58 1.93 -4.29 -7.90
CA ALA A 58 0.90 -5.25 -7.54
C ALA A 58 0.54 -5.13 -6.05
N ILE A 59 1.55 -4.93 -5.19
CA ILE A 59 1.37 -4.75 -3.75
C ILE A 59 0.60 -3.45 -3.46
N GLU A 60 0.99 -2.34 -4.10
CA GLU A 60 0.32 -1.04 -3.96
C GLU A 60 -1.15 -1.12 -4.41
N ASP A 61 -1.44 -1.79 -5.54
CA ASP A 61 -2.80 -1.98 -6.04
C ASP A 61 -3.65 -2.83 -5.09
N PHE A 62 -3.08 -3.91 -4.55
CA PHE A 62 -3.77 -4.76 -3.59
C PHE A 62 -4.12 -4.01 -2.29
N ALA A 63 -3.16 -3.28 -1.71
CA ALA A 63 -3.40 -2.48 -0.51
C ALA A 63 -4.47 -1.42 -0.75
N ARG A 64 -4.44 -0.74 -1.90
CA ARG A 64 -5.45 0.24 -2.28
C ARG A 64 -6.83 -0.40 -2.41
N LYS A 65 -6.95 -1.57 -3.03
CA LYS A 65 -8.22 -2.30 -3.14
C LYS A 65 -8.77 -2.75 -1.80
N LEU A 66 -7.92 -3.15 -0.87
CA LEU A 66 -8.32 -3.43 0.52
C LEU A 66 -8.84 -2.16 1.22
N GLY A 67 -8.18 -1.01 1.03
CA GLY A 67 -8.62 0.27 1.58
C GLY A 67 -9.98 0.70 1.00
N GLU A 68 -10.16 0.63 -0.33
CA GLU A 68 -11.43 0.91 -1.03
C GLU A 68 -12.57 0.03 -0.53
N ALA A 69 -12.28 -1.24 -0.20
CA ALA A 69 -13.23 -2.18 0.41
C ALA A 69 -13.47 -1.94 1.92
N GLY A 70 -12.86 -0.91 2.52
CA GLY A 70 -12.97 -0.60 3.95
C GLY A 70 -12.13 -1.49 4.87
N MET A 71 -11.31 -2.40 4.31
CA MET A 71 -10.47 -3.35 5.05
C MET A 71 -9.12 -2.72 5.42
N LYS A 72 -9.13 -1.58 6.13
CA LYS A 72 -7.93 -0.77 6.40
C LYS A 72 -6.85 -1.50 7.19
N ASP A 73 -7.23 -2.31 8.17
CA ASP A 73 -6.27 -3.11 8.94
C ASP A 73 -5.57 -4.16 8.08
N TRP A 74 -6.30 -4.78 7.18
CA TRP A 74 -5.75 -5.74 6.21
C TRP A 74 -4.85 -5.04 5.19
N ALA A 75 -5.19 -3.83 4.77
CA ALA A 75 -4.34 -3.03 3.89
C ALA A 75 -2.99 -2.72 4.54
N ILE A 76 -2.98 -2.37 5.83
CA ILE A 76 -1.77 -2.15 6.61
C ILE A 76 -0.96 -3.46 6.71
N GLU A 77 -1.58 -4.54 7.21
CA GLU A 77 -0.91 -5.82 7.41
C GLU A 77 -0.31 -6.35 6.11
N ALA A 78 -1.08 -6.33 5.02
CA ALA A 78 -0.63 -6.77 3.71
C ALA A 78 0.57 -5.95 3.23
N SER A 79 0.50 -4.62 3.30
CA SER A 79 1.56 -3.72 2.85
C SER A 79 2.85 -3.91 3.65
N VAL A 80 2.74 -3.99 4.97
CA VAL A 80 3.88 -4.22 5.87
C VAL A 80 4.53 -5.57 5.59
N LYS A 81 3.75 -6.65 5.61
CA LYS A 81 4.24 -8.02 5.37
C LYS A 81 4.88 -8.18 4.00
N MET A 82 4.27 -7.56 2.98
CA MET A 82 4.82 -7.61 1.62
C MET A 82 6.05 -6.74 1.47
N SER A 83 6.17 -5.61 2.16
CA SER A 83 7.39 -4.79 2.17
C SER A 83 8.59 -5.54 2.75
N GLU A 84 8.35 -6.43 3.71
CA GLU A 84 9.39 -7.29 4.28
C GLU A 84 9.79 -8.43 3.34
N ARG A 85 8.81 -9.05 2.66
CA ARG A 85 9.08 -10.07 1.64
C ARG A 85 9.83 -9.50 0.43
N ALA A 86 9.56 -8.25 0.08
CA ALA A 86 10.20 -7.53 -1.02
C ALA A 86 11.49 -6.79 -0.58
N LYS A 87 12.13 -7.18 0.54
CA LYS A 87 13.24 -6.44 1.13
C LYS A 87 14.38 -6.13 0.16
N GLU A 88 14.67 -7.05 -0.74
CA GLU A 88 15.71 -6.91 -1.75
C GLU A 88 15.19 -6.36 -3.10
N SER A 89 13.87 -6.11 -3.21
CA SER A 89 13.29 -5.59 -4.43
C SER A 89 13.53 -4.08 -4.57
N PRO A 90 13.95 -3.60 -5.75
CA PRO A 90 14.12 -2.16 -6.01
C PRO A 90 12.79 -1.39 -5.97
N THR A 91 11.66 -2.09 -6.01
CA THR A 91 10.31 -1.50 -5.92
C THR A 91 9.69 -1.61 -4.52
N ARG A 92 10.46 -2.02 -3.51
CA ARG A 92 10.01 -2.15 -2.11
C ARG A 92 9.34 -0.88 -1.56
N TRP A 93 9.82 0.28 -1.98
CA TRP A 93 9.28 1.57 -1.57
C TRP A 93 7.78 1.71 -1.84
N ARG A 94 7.24 1.03 -2.88
CA ARG A 94 5.80 1.04 -3.19
C ARG A 94 4.96 0.37 -2.12
N ALA A 95 5.42 -0.74 -1.58
CA ALA A 95 4.75 -1.40 -0.46
C ALA A 95 4.80 -0.55 0.82
N LEU A 96 5.92 0.14 1.06
CA LEU A 96 6.08 1.02 2.21
C LEU A 96 5.19 2.27 2.09
N ILE A 97 5.07 2.88 0.91
CA ILE A 97 4.17 4.02 0.70
C ILE A 97 2.70 3.59 0.81
N ALA A 98 2.35 2.39 0.34
CA ALA A 98 1.01 1.83 0.52
C ALA A 98 0.66 1.65 2.00
N ALA A 99 1.61 1.17 2.82
CA ALA A 99 1.43 1.09 4.27
C ALA A 99 1.22 2.49 4.89
N SER A 100 2.03 3.48 4.48
CA SER A 100 1.87 4.88 4.94
C SER A 100 0.47 5.41 4.64
N VAL A 101 -0.04 5.21 3.41
CA VAL A 101 -1.38 5.65 3.01
C VAL A 101 -2.46 4.96 3.85
N ALA A 102 -2.35 3.64 4.07
CA ALA A 102 -3.31 2.90 4.88
C ALA A 102 -3.33 3.36 6.35
N TYR A 103 -2.17 3.73 6.93
CA TYR A 103 -2.09 4.34 8.26
C TYR A 103 -2.75 5.72 8.32
N ILE A 104 -2.59 6.57 7.27
CA ILE A 104 -3.29 7.87 7.19
C ILE A 104 -4.81 7.67 7.15
N GLU A 105 -5.32 6.70 6.44
CA GLU A 105 -6.76 6.41 6.41
C GLU A 105 -7.32 6.01 7.78
N LYS A 106 -6.45 5.51 8.69
CA LYS A 106 -6.77 5.25 10.09
C LYS A 106 -6.47 6.44 11.02
N LEU A 107 -5.98 7.54 10.47
CA LEU A 107 -5.54 8.72 11.22
C LEU A 107 -4.37 8.42 12.20
N GLU A 108 -3.55 7.42 11.88
CA GLU A 108 -2.35 7.02 12.61
C GLU A 108 -1.12 7.72 11.99
N VAL A 109 -1.10 9.05 12.09
CA VAL A 109 -0.19 9.93 11.32
C VAL A 109 1.30 9.73 11.64
N VAL A 110 1.63 9.36 12.88
CA VAL A 110 3.03 9.11 13.28
C VAL A 110 3.56 7.83 12.60
N ALA A 111 2.76 6.76 12.59
CA ALA A 111 3.10 5.54 11.89
C ALA A 111 3.17 5.79 10.37
N ALA A 112 2.22 6.55 9.82
CA ALA A 112 2.24 6.93 8.41
C ALA A 112 3.52 7.67 8.03
N LEU A 113 3.98 8.61 8.85
CA LEU A 113 5.23 9.34 8.63
C LEU A 113 6.45 8.42 8.67
N ASP A 114 6.51 7.47 9.64
CA ASP A 114 7.59 6.48 9.69
C ASP A 114 7.69 5.66 8.39
N TYR A 115 6.55 5.14 7.93
CA TYR A 115 6.51 4.37 6.68
C TYR A 115 6.83 5.23 5.45
N ALA A 116 6.43 6.51 5.41
CA ALA A 116 6.81 7.44 4.35
C ALA A 116 8.33 7.68 4.32
N ASN A 117 8.97 7.86 5.48
CA ASN A 117 10.43 7.99 5.59
C ASN A 117 11.15 6.74 5.09
N ARG A 118 10.69 5.56 5.50
CA ARG A 118 11.24 4.28 5.04
C ARG A 118 11.05 4.06 3.55
N ALA A 119 9.94 4.49 2.98
CA ALA A 119 9.69 4.43 1.54
C ALA A 119 10.66 5.32 0.76
N LEU A 120 10.86 6.55 1.21
CA LEU A 120 11.81 7.49 0.60
C LEU A 120 13.23 6.93 0.64
N ALA A 121 13.70 6.45 1.79
CA ALA A 121 15.01 5.85 1.93
C ALA A 121 15.20 4.60 1.03
N ALA A 122 14.18 3.75 0.89
CA ALA A 122 14.23 2.60 0.00
C ALA A 122 14.31 3.00 -1.49
N CYS A 123 13.63 4.07 -1.89
CA CYS A 123 13.68 4.62 -3.23
C CYS A 123 15.07 5.23 -3.54
N GLU A 124 15.62 6.02 -2.62
CA GLU A 124 16.97 6.58 -2.72
C GLU A 124 18.01 5.49 -2.84
N SER A 125 17.95 4.45 -2.00
CA SER A 125 18.85 3.30 -2.06
C SER A 125 18.77 2.55 -3.40
N ALA A 126 17.58 2.39 -3.99
CA ALA A 126 17.44 1.77 -5.31
C ALA A 126 18.17 2.60 -6.39
N ARG A 127 18.09 3.92 -6.33
CA ARG A 127 18.79 4.82 -7.27
C ARG A 127 20.31 4.77 -7.09
N GLU A 128 20.79 4.77 -5.85
CA GLU A 128 22.23 4.65 -5.56
C GLU A 128 22.83 3.34 -6.10
N LYS A 129 22.05 2.27 -6.11
CA LYS A 129 22.42 0.97 -6.70
C LYS A 129 22.36 0.92 -8.24
N GLY A 130 22.00 2.03 -8.89
CA GLY A 130 21.85 2.11 -10.34
C GLY A 130 20.50 1.62 -10.86
N GLU A 131 19.54 1.33 -9.99
CA GLU A 131 18.18 0.87 -10.31
C GLU A 131 17.19 2.03 -10.43
N GLY A 132 17.64 3.16 -10.98
CA GLY A 132 16.85 4.40 -11.06
C GLY A 132 15.52 4.25 -11.83
N ALA A 133 15.41 3.27 -12.74
CA ALA A 133 14.15 2.95 -13.40
C ALA A 133 13.07 2.44 -12.42
N ALA A 134 13.47 1.79 -11.32
CA ALA A 134 12.56 1.30 -10.30
C ALA A 134 12.05 2.42 -9.38
N CYS A 135 12.83 3.51 -9.22
CA CYS A 135 12.43 4.73 -8.51
C CYS A 135 12.74 5.97 -9.36
N PRO A 136 11.86 6.34 -10.30
CA PRO A 136 12.03 7.53 -11.11
C PRO A 136 12.05 8.82 -10.26
N THR A 137 12.78 9.83 -10.70
CA THR A 137 12.94 11.11 -9.99
C THR A 137 11.61 11.75 -9.61
N TRP A 138 10.61 11.69 -10.48
CA TRP A 138 9.30 12.27 -10.20
C TRP A 138 8.56 11.53 -9.04
N GLU A 139 8.76 10.21 -8.89
CA GLU A 139 8.22 9.45 -7.75
C GLU A 139 8.93 9.84 -6.44
N GLU A 140 10.25 9.98 -6.48
CA GLU A 140 11.01 10.46 -5.31
C GLU A 140 10.53 11.85 -4.88
N ILE A 141 10.37 12.79 -5.82
CA ILE A 141 9.87 14.14 -5.52
C ILE A 141 8.47 14.05 -4.91
N ARG A 142 7.58 13.23 -5.49
CA ARG A 142 6.21 13.03 -4.96
C ARG A 142 6.23 12.50 -3.53
N MET A 143 7.06 11.49 -3.25
CA MET A 143 7.19 10.92 -1.91
C MET A 143 7.80 11.92 -0.91
N ARG A 144 8.78 12.69 -1.32
CA ARG A 144 9.39 13.74 -0.50
C ARG A 144 8.37 14.82 -0.14
N LEU A 145 7.56 15.28 -1.08
CA LEU A 145 6.48 16.23 -0.81
C LEU A 145 5.43 15.64 0.13
N TYR A 146 5.05 14.38 -0.06
CA TYR A 146 4.12 13.68 0.81
C TYR A 146 4.68 13.54 2.23
N GLN A 147 5.93 13.11 2.38
CA GLN A 147 6.63 13.02 3.65
C GLN A 147 6.69 14.39 4.37
N GLN A 148 7.03 15.45 3.67
CA GLN A 148 7.08 16.81 4.23
C GLN A 148 5.70 17.30 4.68
N HIS A 149 4.65 16.97 3.93
CA HIS A 149 3.27 17.28 4.32
C HIS A 149 2.90 16.59 5.63
N LEU A 150 3.21 15.30 5.76
CA LEU A 150 2.96 14.54 7.00
C LEU A 150 3.79 15.05 8.17
N ASP A 151 5.08 15.33 7.96
CA ASP A 151 5.99 15.83 8.97
C ASP A 151 5.53 17.18 9.53
N ALA A 152 5.10 18.10 8.67
CA ALA A 152 4.55 19.37 9.08
C ALA A 152 3.24 19.21 9.87
N GLY A 153 2.35 18.30 9.41
CA GLY A 153 1.14 17.97 10.16
C GLY A 153 1.45 17.42 11.54
N VAL A 154 2.38 16.48 11.66
CA VAL A 154 2.80 15.91 12.95
C VAL A 154 3.45 16.96 13.84
N LYS A 155 4.34 17.81 13.31
CA LYS A 155 5.02 18.88 14.04
C LYS A 155 4.07 19.98 14.52
N SER A 156 2.95 20.18 13.85
CA SER A 156 1.93 21.15 14.28
C SER A 156 1.28 20.77 15.62
N GLY A 157 1.39 19.50 16.04
CA GLY A 157 0.74 18.97 17.23
C GLY A 157 -0.78 18.84 17.13
N ILE A 158 -1.34 19.07 15.94
CA ILE A 158 -2.78 18.95 15.70
C ILE A 158 -3.16 17.46 15.57
N ASP A 159 -4.10 17.02 16.40
CA ASP A 159 -4.66 15.67 16.31
C ASP A 159 -5.64 15.58 15.12
N PRO A 160 -5.33 14.81 14.06
CA PRO A 160 -6.19 14.73 12.88
C PRO A 160 -7.55 14.08 13.15
N ARG A 161 -7.72 13.38 14.30
CA ARG A 161 -9.01 12.82 14.72
C ARG A 161 -9.94 13.91 15.25
N ARG A 162 -9.38 15.00 15.79
CA ARG A 162 -10.12 16.12 16.35
C ARG A 162 -10.27 17.26 15.35
N ASP A 163 -9.20 17.55 14.63
CA ASP A 163 -9.16 18.61 13.63
C ASP A 163 -8.44 18.15 12.35
N PRO A 164 -9.13 17.39 11.48
CA PRO A 164 -8.55 16.90 10.24
C PRO A 164 -8.24 18.03 9.25
N GLN A 165 -8.97 19.14 9.32
CA GLN A 165 -8.76 20.28 8.44
C GLN A 165 -7.50 21.04 8.86
N GLY A 166 -7.35 21.37 10.13
CA GLY A 166 -6.15 22.06 10.64
C GLY A 166 -4.87 21.24 10.40
N PHE A 167 -4.94 19.90 10.56
CA PHE A 167 -3.82 19.02 10.23
C PHE A 167 -3.43 19.14 8.73
N ARG A 168 -4.40 19.12 7.82
CA ARG A 168 -4.18 19.27 6.39
C ARG A 168 -3.60 20.64 6.05
N GLU A 169 -4.15 21.70 6.62
CA GLU A 169 -3.71 23.08 6.37
C GLU A 169 -2.26 23.29 6.83
N ALA A 170 -1.85 22.70 7.96
CA ALA A 170 -0.46 22.72 8.42
C ALA A 170 0.49 22.10 7.38
N GLY A 171 0.14 20.93 6.85
CA GLY A 171 0.90 20.26 5.78
C GLY A 171 0.95 21.09 4.49
N GLU A 172 -0.18 21.61 4.03
CA GLU A 172 -0.25 22.43 2.82
C GLU A 172 0.51 23.74 2.95
N SER A 173 0.52 24.35 4.13
CA SER A 173 1.29 25.58 4.41
C SER A 173 2.79 25.33 4.23
N ALA A 174 3.30 24.22 4.75
CA ALA A 174 4.71 23.86 4.58
C ALA A 174 5.08 23.68 3.08
N LEU A 175 4.21 23.04 2.31
CA LEU A 175 4.44 22.86 0.87
C LEU A 175 4.40 24.18 0.07
N ARG A 176 3.58 25.14 0.49
CA ARG A 176 3.55 26.48 -0.12
C ARG A 176 4.87 27.20 0.03
N HIS A 177 5.48 27.14 1.21
CA HIS A 177 6.79 27.75 1.44
C HIS A 177 7.90 27.16 0.56
N ILE A 178 7.86 25.85 0.31
CA ILE A 178 8.83 25.19 -0.58
C ILE A 178 8.68 25.67 -2.03
N ARG A 179 7.46 25.84 -2.52
CA ARG A 179 7.18 26.31 -3.88
C ARG A 179 7.57 27.76 -4.12
N LEU A 180 7.61 28.58 -3.06
CA LEU A 180 7.95 29.99 -3.12
C LEU A 180 9.46 30.25 -2.88
N ALA A 181 10.21 29.24 -2.45
CA ALA A 181 11.66 29.37 -2.33
C ALA A 181 12.25 29.58 -3.74
N PRO A 182 12.98 30.69 -4.01
CA PRO A 182 13.64 30.88 -5.28
C PRO A 182 14.58 29.70 -5.54
N ALA A 183 14.57 29.20 -6.79
CA ALA A 183 15.51 28.17 -7.19
C ALA A 183 16.93 28.61 -6.80
N GLN A 184 17.60 27.83 -5.94
CA GLN A 184 18.99 28.14 -5.59
C GLN A 184 19.79 28.24 -6.88
N PRO A 185 20.53 29.31 -7.10
CA PRO A 185 21.40 29.41 -8.27
C PRO A 185 22.36 28.22 -8.28
N ALA A 186 22.49 27.57 -9.43
CA ALA A 186 23.41 26.44 -9.58
C ALA A 186 24.80 26.86 -9.04
N PRO A 187 25.49 25.99 -8.30
CA PRO A 187 26.82 26.31 -7.80
C PRO A 187 27.72 26.71 -8.99
N PRO A 188 28.48 27.79 -8.84
CA PRO A 188 29.36 28.27 -9.91
C PRO A 188 30.37 27.17 -10.26
N GLY A 189 30.33 26.69 -11.49
CA GLY A 189 31.29 25.66 -11.96
C GLY A 189 30.68 24.39 -12.56
N THR A 190 29.36 24.21 -12.55
CA THR A 190 28.74 23.08 -13.25
C THR A 190 28.65 23.41 -14.76
N PRO A 191 29.46 22.77 -15.63
CA PRO A 191 29.35 23.01 -17.07
C PRO A 191 27.96 22.55 -17.56
N PRO A 192 27.34 23.24 -18.51
CA PRO A 192 26.07 22.81 -19.08
C PRO A 192 26.26 21.41 -19.67
N GLN A 193 25.50 20.45 -19.18
CA GLN A 193 25.43 19.13 -19.78
C GLN A 193 24.88 19.31 -21.21
N GLY A 194 25.79 19.23 -22.16
CA GLY A 194 25.47 19.35 -23.57
C GLY A 194 24.42 18.34 -23.96
N SER A 195 23.32 18.84 -24.50
CA SER A 195 22.35 18.05 -25.26
C SER A 195 23.08 17.47 -26.47
N GLY A 196 23.63 16.27 -26.32
CA GLY A 196 24.18 15.48 -27.41
C GLY A 196 23.08 15.20 -28.44
N ALA A 197 22.96 16.09 -29.40
CA ALA A 197 22.28 15.80 -30.66
C ALA A 197 23.07 14.72 -31.38
N GLY A 198 22.67 13.46 -31.22
CA GLY A 198 23.15 12.33 -31.98
C GLY A 198 22.75 12.51 -33.45
N SER A 199 23.68 12.96 -34.30
CA SER A 199 23.58 12.79 -35.74
C SER A 199 23.74 11.33 -36.05
N ALA A 200 22.71 10.71 -36.60
CA ALA A 200 22.79 9.44 -37.29
C ALA A 200 23.19 9.66 -38.74
N PRO A 201 24.05 8.77 -39.35
CA PRO A 201 24.21 8.67 -40.79
C PRO A 201 23.07 7.88 -41.41
#